data_3896b38a5b36b0e139bfe1ef7b2850ad
#
_entry.id   3896b38a5b36b0e139bfe1ef7b2850ad
#
_cell.length_a   1.000
_cell.length_b   1.000
_cell.length_c   1.000
_cell.angle_alpha   90.00
_cell.angle_beta   90.00
_cell.angle_gamma   90.00
#
_symmetry.space_group_name_H-M   'P 1'
#
loop_
_entity.id
_entity.type
_entity.pdbx_description
1 polymer ?
#
loop_
_entity_poly.entity_id
_entity_poly.type
_entity_poly.pdbx_seq_one_letter_code
_entity_poly.pdbx_strand_id
1 'polypeptide(L)' 'MNPNLSAPEGLLTAEELLKAIWPNERSRPSLRTIREWQAKRMVPYVKCGRLVYFDPAKVRQSIAKRFTVEAA' A
#
# COMPACT_ATOMS: atom_id res chain seq x y z
N MET A 1 16.62 9.61 16.79
CA MET A 1 15.50 9.20 15.95
C MET A 1 15.58 9.88 14.59
N ASN A 2 15.42 9.13 13.55
CA ASN A 2 15.46 9.66 12.20
C ASN A 2 14.02 9.97 11.73
N PRO A 3 13.65 11.25 11.59
CA PRO A 3 12.28 11.61 11.20
C PRO A 3 11.89 11.11 9.80
N ASN A 4 12.89 10.82 8.95
CA ASN A 4 12.62 10.34 7.60
C ASN A 4 12.09 8.92 7.54
N LEU A 5 12.20 8.18 8.65
CA LEU A 5 11.69 6.81 8.75
C LEU A 5 10.24 6.76 9.24
N SER A 6 9.71 7.89 9.69
CA SER A 6 8.34 7.96 10.18
C SER A 6 7.42 8.47 9.10
N ALA A 7 6.38 7.71 8.78
CA ALA A 7 5.35 8.17 7.87
C ALA A 7 4.53 9.29 8.53
N PRO A 8 4.00 10.24 7.76
CA PRO A 8 3.03 11.20 8.30
C PRO A 8 1.84 10.48 8.92
N GLU A 9 1.18 11.16 9.87
CA GLU A 9 0.04 10.59 10.56
C GLU A 9 -1.05 10.15 9.55
N GLY A 10 -1.54 8.94 9.74
CA GLY A 10 -2.55 8.38 8.86
C GLY A 10 -2.02 7.73 7.59
N LEU A 11 -0.71 7.84 7.34
CA LEU A 11 -0.07 7.25 6.17
C LEU A 11 0.92 6.17 6.60
N LEU A 12 1.17 5.23 5.70
CA LEU A 12 2.06 4.10 5.96
C LEU A 12 3.11 4.00 4.87
N THR A 13 4.27 3.47 5.23
CA THR A 13 5.26 3.05 4.25
C THR A 13 4.76 1.80 3.54
N ALA A 14 5.42 1.42 2.45
CA ALA A 14 5.03 0.21 1.71
C ALA A 14 5.08 -1.04 2.60
N GLU A 15 6.12 -1.18 3.43
CA GLU A 15 6.25 -2.32 4.33
C GLU A 15 5.15 -2.35 5.38
N GLU A 16 4.85 -1.19 5.96
CA GLU A 16 3.77 -1.07 6.94
C GLU A 16 2.42 -1.36 6.31
N LEU A 17 2.21 -0.88 5.08
CA LEU A 17 0.99 -1.11 4.33
C LEU A 17 0.74 -2.61 4.12
N LEU A 18 1.77 -3.33 3.71
CA LEU A 18 1.65 -4.77 3.48
C LEU A 18 1.20 -5.50 4.75
N LYS A 19 1.78 -5.14 5.88
CA LYS A 19 1.42 -5.76 7.17
C LYS A 19 0.02 -5.36 7.61
N ALA A 20 -0.40 -4.15 7.32
CA ALA A 20 -1.71 -3.65 7.73
C ALA A 20 -2.85 -4.30 6.93
N ILE A 21 -2.66 -4.47 5.63
CA ILE A 21 -3.70 -5.02 4.75
C ILE A 21 -3.66 -6.54 4.72
N TRP A 22 -2.47 -7.13 4.77
CA TRP A 22 -2.27 -8.58 4.79
C TRP A 22 -1.52 -8.99 6.05
N PRO A 23 -2.21 -9.10 7.19
CA PRO A 23 -1.54 -9.50 8.43
C PRO A 23 -0.97 -10.92 8.39
N ASN A 24 -1.56 -11.79 7.59
CA ASN A 24 -1.03 -13.13 7.39
C ASN A 24 0.10 -13.09 6.37
N GLU A 25 1.29 -13.43 6.82
CA GLU A 25 2.49 -13.40 6.00
C GLU A 25 2.38 -14.25 4.73
N ARG A 26 1.68 -15.38 4.80
CA ARG A 26 1.53 -16.29 3.68
C ARG A 26 0.70 -15.69 2.54
N SER A 27 -0.26 -14.86 2.85
CA SER A 27 -1.12 -14.23 1.84
C SER A 27 -0.62 -12.86 1.41
N ARG A 28 0.45 -12.38 2.04
CA ARG A 28 0.98 -11.05 1.80
C ARG A 28 1.78 -11.01 0.50
N PRO A 29 1.48 -10.09 -0.42
CA PRO A 29 2.33 -9.90 -1.59
C PRO A 29 3.70 -9.37 -1.19
N SER A 30 4.67 -9.53 -2.08
CA SER A 30 6.01 -9.04 -1.81
C SER A 30 6.07 -7.51 -1.93
N LEU A 31 7.10 -6.93 -1.35
CA LEU A 31 7.36 -5.50 -1.50
C LEU A 31 7.53 -5.12 -2.97
N ARG A 32 8.15 -5.98 -3.76
CA ARG A 32 8.28 -5.78 -5.19
C ARG A 32 6.92 -5.66 -5.88
N THR A 33 5.99 -6.51 -5.49
CA THR A 33 4.64 -6.50 -6.07
C THR A 33 3.92 -5.18 -5.79
N ILE A 34 3.97 -4.70 -4.54
CA ILE A 34 3.30 -3.45 -4.20
C ILE A 34 3.95 -2.26 -4.94
N ARG A 35 5.24 -2.29 -5.14
CA ARG A 35 5.94 -1.26 -5.91
C ARG A 35 5.57 -1.29 -7.39
N GLU A 36 5.37 -2.47 -7.95
CA GLU A 36 4.86 -2.61 -9.32
C GLU A 36 3.46 -2.03 -9.45
N TRP A 37 2.59 -2.32 -8.48
CA TRP A 37 1.24 -1.77 -8.47
C TRP A 37 1.25 -0.25 -8.37
N GLN A 38 2.13 0.30 -7.55
CA GLN A 38 2.33 1.73 -7.44
C GLN A 38 2.79 2.34 -8.77
N ALA A 39 3.79 1.74 -9.39
CA ALA A 39 4.35 2.22 -10.65
C ALA A 39 3.31 2.20 -11.77
N LYS A 40 2.45 1.20 -11.79
CA LYS A 40 1.36 1.07 -12.75
C LYS A 40 0.11 1.87 -12.35
N ARG A 41 0.18 2.60 -11.26
CA ARG A 41 -0.92 3.38 -10.72
C ARG A 41 -2.16 2.55 -10.42
N MET A 42 -1.96 1.30 -10.03
CA MET A 42 -3.04 0.41 -9.64
C MET A 42 -3.51 0.65 -8.21
N VAL A 43 -2.68 1.27 -7.39
CA VAL A 43 -3.03 1.65 -6.02
C VAL A 43 -2.70 3.12 -5.82
N PRO A 44 -3.51 3.87 -5.06
CA PRO A 44 -3.21 5.26 -4.77
C PRO A 44 -2.02 5.39 -3.83
N TYR A 45 -1.25 6.42 -4.01
CA TYR A 45 -0.10 6.69 -3.16
C TYR A 45 0.08 8.20 -2.99
N VAL A 46 0.83 8.58 -1.96
CA VAL A 46 1.18 9.96 -1.68
C VAL A 46 2.68 10.10 -1.84
N LYS A 47 3.11 10.94 -2.76
CA LYS A 47 4.52 11.17 -2.99
C LYS A 47 4.97 12.44 -2.29
N CYS A 48 5.90 12.29 -1.36
CA CYS A 48 6.49 13.40 -0.63
C CYS A 48 7.98 13.47 -0.98
N GLY A 49 8.32 14.25 -2.01
CA GLY A 49 9.69 14.29 -2.50
C GLY A 49 10.09 12.93 -3.08
N ARG A 50 11.08 12.30 -2.46
CA ARG A 50 11.55 10.96 -2.87
C ARG A 50 10.82 9.84 -2.14
N LEU A 51 10.02 10.19 -1.13
CA LEU A 51 9.36 9.21 -0.30
C LEU A 51 7.94 8.97 -0.77
N VAL A 52 7.51 7.72 -0.68
CA VAL A 52 6.16 7.33 -1.07
C VAL A 52 5.47 6.73 0.14
N TYR A 53 4.25 7.18 0.39
CA TYR A 53 3.42 6.71 1.48
C TYR A 53 2.06 6.29 0.94
N PHE A 54 1.32 5.57 1.75
CA PHE A 54 0.01 5.03 1.36
C PHE A 54 -1.02 5.31 2.45
N ASP A 55 -2.23 5.66 2.02
CA ASP A 55 -3.39 5.70 2.89
C ASP A 55 -4.02 4.31 2.86
N PRO A 56 -4.00 3.54 3.96
CA PRO A 56 -4.47 2.15 3.93
C PRO A 56 -5.94 2.03 3.55
N ALA A 57 -6.79 2.96 3.95
CA ALA A 57 -8.21 2.93 3.59
C ALA A 57 -8.42 3.07 2.08
N LYS A 58 -7.71 4.00 1.46
CA LYS A 58 -7.80 4.22 0.02
C LYS A 58 -7.22 3.06 -0.76
N VAL A 59 -6.12 2.47 -0.26
CA VAL A 59 -5.52 1.30 -0.90
C VAL A 59 -6.47 0.11 -0.84
N ARG A 60 -7.11 -0.13 0.31
CA ARG A 60 -8.10 -1.20 0.44
C ARG A 60 -9.26 -1.03 -0.53
N GLN A 61 -9.75 0.18 -0.68
CA GLN A 61 -10.83 0.48 -1.63
C GLN A 61 -10.40 0.20 -3.07
N SER A 62 -9.19 0.60 -3.42
CA SER A 62 -8.64 0.38 -4.75
C SER A 62 -8.47 -1.11 -5.05
N ILE A 63 -7.94 -1.87 -4.09
CA ILE A 63 -7.77 -3.31 -4.24
C ILE A 63 -9.12 -4.00 -4.39
N ALA A 64 -10.09 -3.66 -3.55
CA ALA A 64 -11.42 -4.23 -3.64
C ALA A 64 -12.05 -3.96 -4.99
N LYS A 65 -11.90 -2.75 -5.51
CA LYS A 65 -12.46 -2.38 -6.81
C LYS A 65 -11.81 -3.11 -7.98
N ARG A 66 -10.46 -3.25 -7.94
CA ARG A 66 -9.71 -3.82 -9.07
C ARG A 66 -9.69 -5.34 -9.09
N PHE A 67 -9.64 -5.95 -7.90
CA PHE A 67 -9.42 -7.39 -7.79
C PHE A 67 -10.66 -8.17 -7.36
N THR A 68 -11.79 -7.50 -7.16
CA THR A 68 -13.03 -8.19 -6.87
C THR A 68 -13.55 -8.84 -8.16
N VAL A 69 -13.81 -10.14 -8.08
CA VAL A 69 -14.45 -10.88 -9.16
C VAL A 69 -15.90 -11.09 -8.75
N GLU A 70 -16.81 -10.50 -9.52
CA GLU A 70 -18.24 -10.63 -9.24
C GLU A 70 -18.70 -12.05 -9.50
N ALA A 71 -19.49 -12.59 -8.56
CA ALA A 71 -20.13 -13.87 -8.78
C ALA A 71 -21.23 -13.71 -9.82
N ALA A 72 -21.26 -14.63 -10.76
CA ALA A 72 -22.28 -14.60 -11.80
C ALA A 72 -23.67 -14.95 -11.25
#